data_218fbe1b7a118edab411a542bfde2017
#
_entry.id   218fbe1b7a118edab411a542bfde2017
#
_cell.length_a   1.000
_cell.length_b   1.000
_cell.length_c   1.000
_cell.angle_alpha   90.00
_cell.angle_beta   90.00
_cell.angle_gamma   90.00
#
_symmetry.space_group_name_H-M   'P 1'
#
loop_
_entity.id
_entity.type
_entity.pdbx_description
1 polymer ?
#
loop_
_entity_poly.entity_id
_entity_poly.type
_entity_poly.pdbx_seq_one_letter_code
_entity_poly.pdbx_strand_id
1 'polypeptide(L)'
;MKTIDEINRANVAKISAEKKLPDFFPGDIIKVGVKITEGKRDRIQYFEGVCIAKKNRDLNSSFTVRKISFGEGVERTFALYSPNVDTIKVIRSGKVRRAKLYYLRDRKGKSARIAEKIKKKIGVDVSVKPEETKAIVETVNVEVGSDNKKKEALSEKVKVEKSTNEIK
;
A
#
# COMPACT_ATOMS: atom_id res chain seq x y z
N MET A 1 -20.86 -5.83 -35.49
CA MET A 1 -20.72 -4.60 -34.65
C MET A 1 -20.48 -5.03 -33.22
N LYS A 2 -19.54 -4.39 -32.50
CA LYS A 2 -19.30 -4.70 -31.08
C LYS A 2 -20.38 -4.07 -30.23
N THR A 3 -20.87 -4.79 -29.24
CA THR A 3 -21.81 -4.25 -28.25
C THR A 3 -21.12 -3.30 -27.29
N ILE A 4 -21.88 -2.40 -26.65
CA ILE A 4 -21.32 -1.45 -25.64
C ILE A 4 -20.65 -2.21 -24.51
N ASP A 5 -21.19 -3.37 -24.10
CA ASP A 5 -20.62 -4.18 -23.02
C ASP A 5 -19.27 -4.79 -23.40
N GLU A 6 -19.10 -5.21 -24.67
CA GLU A 6 -17.82 -5.71 -25.17
C GLU A 6 -16.75 -4.61 -25.18
N ILE A 7 -17.13 -3.38 -25.58
CA ILE A 7 -16.23 -2.20 -25.57
C ILE A 7 -15.83 -1.87 -24.13
N ASN A 8 -16.78 -1.86 -23.20
CA ASN A 8 -16.51 -1.59 -21.79
C ASN A 8 -15.55 -2.62 -21.18
N ARG A 9 -15.79 -3.92 -21.44
CA ARG A 9 -14.91 -5.00 -20.96
C ARG A 9 -13.49 -4.89 -21.53
N ALA A 10 -13.37 -4.56 -22.83
CA ALA A 10 -12.07 -4.35 -23.46
C ALA A 10 -11.31 -3.17 -22.83
N ASN A 11 -12.01 -2.07 -22.51
CA ASN A 11 -11.40 -0.91 -21.85
C ASN A 11 -11.00 -1.23 -20.40
N VAL A 12 -11.84 -1.96 -19.66
CA VAL A 12 -11.50 -2.42 -18.30
C VAL A 12 -10.27 -3.32 -18.33
N ALA A 13 -10.16 -4.24 -19.28
CA ALA A 13 -9.01 -5.12 -19.43
C ALA A 13 -7.70 -4.32 -19.68
N LYS A 14 -7.75 -3.31 -20.55
CA LYS A 14 -6.61 -2.42 -20.82
C LYS A 14 -6.16 -1.68 -19.56
N ILE A 15 -7.08 -1.04 -18.85
CA ILE A 15 -6.77 -0.28 -17.64
C ILE A 15 -6.26 -1.19 -16.51
N SER A 16 -6.83 -2.40 -16.38
CA SER A 16 -6.38 -3.38 -15.38
C SER A 16 -4.99 -3.94 -15.67
N ALA A 17 -4.58 -4.00 -16.93
CA ALA A 17 -3.22 -4.39 -17.31
C ALA A 17 -2.19 -3.30 -16.94
N GLU A 18 -2.56 -2.02 -17.08
CA GLU A 18 -1.71 -0.88 -16.72
C GLU A 18 -1.63 -0.64 -15.21
N LYS A 19 -2.77 -0.79 -14.51
CA LYS A 19 -2.90 -0.49 -13.07
C LYS A 19 -3.20 -1.76 -12.28
N LYS A 20 -2.32 -2.15 -11.37
CA LYS A 20 -2.58 -3.22 -10.39
C LYS A 20 -3.56 -2.72 -9.34
N LEU A 21 -4.84 -3.02 -9.53
CA LEU A 21 -5.88 -2.69 -8.57
C LEU A 21 -5.98 -3.79 -7.50
N PRO A 22 -5.86 -3.48 -6.22
CA PRO A 22 -6.03 -4.47 -5.16
C PRO A 22 -7.51 -4.86 -5.01
N ASP A 23 -7.75 -6.09 -4.57
CA ASP A 23 -9.08 -6.52 -4.16
C ASP A 23 -9.36 -5.98 -2.75
N PHE A 24 -10.44 -5.22 -2.63
CA PHE A 24 -10.94 -4.71 -1.36
C PHE A 24 -12.47 -4.79 -1.29
N PHE A 25 -12.97 -4.80 -0.06
CA PHE A 25 -14.39 -4.95 0.25
C PHE A 25 -14.88 -3.78 1.11
N PRO A 26 -16.20 -3.54 1.18
CA PRO A 26 -16.77 -2.63 2.17
C PRO A 26 -16.32 -3.03 3.58
N GLY A 27 -15.95 -2.04 4.39
CA GLY A 27 -15.37 -2.25 5.72
C GLY A 27 -13.86 -2.17 5.80
N ASP A 28 -13.16 -2.29 4.68
CA ASP A 28 -11.71 -2.18 4.65
C ASP A 28 -11.27 -0.72 4.78
N ILE A 29 -10.17 -0.50 5.48
CA ILE A 29 -9.49 0.79 5.53
C ILE A 29 -8.56 0.86 4.34
N ILE A 30 -8.81 1.83 3.46
CA ILE A 30 -8.08 2.04 2.23
C ILE A 30 -7.48 3.43 2.15
N LYS A 31 -6.31 3.52 1.53
CA LYS A 31 -5.62 4.77 1.20
C LYS A 31 -5.64 4.95 -0.31
N VAL A 32 -6.29 5.99 -0.77
CA VAL A 32 -6.47 6.32 -2.19
C VAL A 32 -5.59 7.52 -2.54
N GLY A 33 -4.71 7.36 -3.51
CA GLY A 33 -3.92 8.45 -4.10
C GLY A 33 -4.70 9.08 -5.23
N VAL A 34 -4.97 10.37 -5.14
CA VAL A 34 -5.70 11.15 -6.15
C VAL A 34 -4.76 12.16 -6.77
N LYS A 35 -4.68 12.15 -8.08
CA LYS A 35 -3.96 13.17 -8.85
C LYS A 35 -4.77 14.47 -8.86
N ILE A 36 -4.15 15.55 -8.47
CA ILE A 36 -4.72 16.89 -8.49
C ILE A 36 -3.79 17.77 -9.32
N THR A 37 -4.35 18.38 -10.36
CA THR A 37 -3.64 19.34 -11.22
C THR A 37 -4.00 20.74 -10.75
N GLU A 38 -3.00 21.48 -10.27
CA GLU A 38 -3.14 22.84 -9.79
C GLU A 38 -2.33 23.77 -10.71
N GLY A 39 -2.99 24.30 -11.74
CA GLY A 39 -2.33 25.10 -12.77
C GLY A 39 -1.31 24.28 -13.57
N LYS A 40 -0.01 24.56 -13.39
CA LYS A 40 1.09 23.88 -14.09
C LYS A 40 1.73 22.74 -13.28
N ARG A 41 1.23 22.46 -12.08
CA ARG A 41 1.81 21.45 -11.17
C ARG A 41 0.80 20.34 -10.89
N ASP A 42 1.28 19.10 -10.99
CA ASP A 42 0.53 17.91 -10.61
C ASP A 42 1.04 17.41 -9.27
N ARG A 43 0.10 17.11 -8.35
CA ARG A 43 0.42 16.50 -7.07
C ARG A 43 -0.52 15.35 -6.76
N ILE A 44 -0.04 14.38 -5.97
CA ILE A 44 -0.85 13.27 -5.48
C ILE A 44 -1.28 13.58 -4.05
N GLN A 45 -2.59 13.64 -3.83
CA GLN A 45 -3.17 13.77 -2.49
C GLN A 45 -3.75 12.43 -2.05
N TYR A 46 -3.40 12.02 -0.83
CA TYR A 46 -3.90 10.78 -0.26
C TYR A 46 -5.18 11.00 0.55
N PHE A 47 -6.18 10.19 0.27
CA PHE A 47 -7.41 10.11 1.03
C PHE A 47 -7.50 8.75 1.72
N GLU A 48 -7.38 8.72 3.04
CA GLU A 48 -7.42 7.51 3.84
C GLU A 48 -8.72 7.44 4.63
N GLY A 49 -9.40 6.30 4.57
CA GLY A 49 -10.67 6.10 5.27
C GLY A 49 -11.25 4.72 5.07
N VAL A 50 -12.43 4.52 5.59
CA VAL A 50 -13.19 3.27 5.50
C VAL A 50 -14.01 3.24 4.22
N CYS A 51 -13.92 2.16 3.46
CA CYS A 51 -14.80 1.90 2.33
C CYS A 51 -16.20 1.55 2.83
N ILE A 52 -17.18 2.43 2.60
CA ILE A 52 -18.58 2.21 3.03
C ILE A 52 -19.44 1.54 1.99
N ALA A 53 -19.12 1.68 0.72
CA ALA A 53 -19.87 1.06 -0.39
C ALA A 53 -18.96 0.83 -1.59
N LYS A 54 -19.17 -0.28 -2.30
CA LYS A 54 -18.56 -0.58 -3.60
C LYS A 54 -19.67 -0.98 -4.57
N LYS A 55 -19.62 -0.42 -5.77
CA LYS A 55 -20.53 -0.73 -6.88
C LYS A 55 -19.69 -1.27 -8.03
N ASN A 56 -19.98 -2.49 -8.45
CA ASN A 56 -19.37 -3.11 -9.61
C ASN A 56 -20.28 -2.93 -10.82
N ARG A 57 -19.84 -2.14 -11.79
CA ARG A 57 -20.54 -1.83 -13.04
C ARG A 57 -19.52 -1.68 -14.17
N ASP A 58 -18.75 -2.72 -14.42
CA ASP A 58 -17.68 -2.71 -15.41
C ASP A 58 -16.87 -1.39 -15.36
N LEU A 59 -16.80 -0.63 -16.45
CA LEU A 59 -16.07 0.65 -16.51
C LEU A 59 -16.58 1.69 -15.50
N ASN A 60 -17.89 1.70 -15.20
CA ASN A 60 -18.52 2.65 -14.27
C ASN A 60 -18.48 2.19 -12.80
N SER A 61 -17.60 1.23 -12.48
CA SER A 61 -17.40 0.78 -11.10
C SER A 61 -16.93 1.91 -10.22
N SER A 62 -17.53 2.01 -9.03
CA SER A 62 -17.22 3.09 -8.09
C SER A 62 -17.23 2.61 -6.66
N PHE A 63 -16.51 3.31 -5.79
CA PHE A 63 -16.48 3.04 -4.36
C PHE A 63 -16.50 4.34 -3.57
N THR A 64 -17.10 4.30 -2.40
CA THR A 64 -17.22 5.46 -1.51
C THR A 64 -16.39 5.23 -0.26
N VAL A 65 -15.54 6.19 0.07
CA VAL A 65 -14.67 6.17 1.24
C VAL A 65 -15.11 7.26 2.20
N ARG A 66 -15.22 6.90 3.48
CA ARG A 66 -15.56 7.80 4.58
C ARG A 66 -14.38 7.95 5.53
N LYS A 67 -14.05 9.18 5.89
CA LYS A 67 -13.13 9.51 6.98
C LYS A 67 -13.73 10.53 7.91
N ILE A 68 -13.24 10.60 9.13
CA ILE A 68 -13.56 11.68 10.06
C ILE A 68 -12.42 12.69 9.99
N SER A 69 -12.74 13.93 9.64
CA SER A 69 -11.81 15.05 9.57
C SER A 69 -12.34 16.17 10.46
N PHE A 70 -11.54 16.63 11.43
CA PHE A 70 -11.92 17.69 12.36
C PHE A 70 -13.28 17.47 13.04
N GLY A 71 -13.59 16.21 13.41
CA GLY A 71 -14.86 15.83 14.04
C GLY A 71 -16.02 15.58 13.09
N GLU A 72 -15.88 15.94 11.81
CA GLU A 72 -16.90 15.75 10.79
C GLU A 72 -16.64 14.55 9.88
N GLY A 73 -17.72 13.90 9.43
CA GLY A 73 -17.66 12.77 8.52
C GLY A 73 -17.60 13.22 7.07
N VAL A 74 -16.44 13.08 6.44
CA VAL A 74 -16.24 13.40 5.02
C VAL A 74 -16.34 12.13 4.19
N GLU A 75 -17.21 12.13 3.17
CA GLU A 75 -17.36 11.03 2.22
C GLU A 75 -16.94 11.48 0.82
N ARG A 76 -16.18 10.63 0.14
CA ARG A 76 -15.79 10.85 -1.25
C ARG A 76 -16.01 9.58 -2.06
N THR A 77 -16.67 9.73 -3.20
CA THR A 77 -16.88 8.64 -4.15
C THR A 77 -15.83 8.73 -5.26
N PHE A 78 -15.19 7.62 -5.52
CA PHE A 78 -14.16 7.47 -6.55
C PHE A 78 -14.63 6.49 -7.60
N ALA A 79 -14.42 6.81 -8.88
CA ALA A 79 -14.54 5.83 -9.96
C ALA A 79 -13.28 4.95 -9.96
N LEU A 80 -13.45 3.62 -9.98
CA LEU A 80 -12.36 2.65 -9.81
C LEU A 80 -11.33 2.76 -10.95
N TYR A 81 -11.80 2.94 -12.17
CA TYR A 81 -10.99 3.00 -13.38
C TYR A 81 -10.67 4.43 -13.85
N SER A 82 -10.86 5.43 -12.99
CA SER A 82 -10.55 6.82 -13.32
C SER A 82 -9.04 7.05 -13.47
N PRO A 83 -8.61 7.88 -14.44
CA PRO A 83 -7.21 8.30 -14.55
C PRO A 83 -6.75 9.14 -13.34
N ASN A 84 -7.69 9.84 -12.67
CA ASN A 84 -7.39 10.65 -11.49
C ASN A 84 -7.05 9.82 -10.26
N VAL A 85 -7.44 8.54 -10.23
CA VAL A 85 -7.04 7.60 -9.17
C VAL A 85 -5.72 6.99 -9.56
N ASP A 86 -4.66 7.36 -8.86
CA ASP A 86 -3.30 6.87 -9.09
C ASP A 86 -3.08 5.51 -8.42
N THR A 87 -3.22 5.45 -7.12
CA THR A 87 -2.96 4.24 -6.33
C THR A 87 -4.07 3.97 -5.32
N ILE A 88 -4.34 2.69 -5.10
CA ILE A 88 -5.23 2.23 -4.04
C ILE A 88 -4.44 1.23 -3.20
N LYS A 89 -4.32 1.47 -1.88
CA LYS A 89 -3.66 0.55 -0.94
C LYS A 89 -4.64 0.16 0.15
N VAL A 90 -4.76 -1.14 0.41
CA VAL A 90 -5.53 -1.67 1.54
C VAL A 90 -4.62 -1.69 2.76
N ILE A 91 -5.00 -0.95 3.81
CA ILE A 91 -4.23 -0.86 5.07
C ILE A 91 -4.67 -1.97 6.01
N ARG A 92 -5.99 -2.10 6.24
CA ARG A 92 -6.57 -3.10 7.12
C ARG A 92 -7.86 -3.65 6.52
N SER A 93 -8.12 -4.92 6.72
CA SER A 93 -9.37 -5.54 6.32
C SER A 93 -10.34 -5.60 7.49
N GLY A 94 -11.57 -5.11 7.29
CA GLY A 94 -12.62 -5.06 8.29
C GLY A 94 -13.58 -6.25 8.22
N LYS A 95 -14.03 -6.76 9.38
CA LYS A 95 -15.05 -7.80 9.47
C LYS A 95 -16.42 -7.15 9.52
N VAL A 96 -17.17 -7.22 8.43
CA VAL A 96 -18.53 -6.68 8.31
C VAL A 96 -19.49 -7.72 7.76
N ARG A 97 -20.80 -7.56 8.06
CA ARG A 97 -21.88 -8.44 7.60
C ARG A 97 -22.73 -7.83 6.48
N ARG A 98 -22.50 -6.56 6.16
CA ARG A 98 -23.29 -5.80 5.17
C ARG A 98 -22.42 -5.32 4.02
N ALA A 99 -22.98 -5.31 2.83
CA ALA A 99 -22.32 -4.79 1.63
C ALA A 99 -22.28 -3.25 1.57
N LYS A 100 -23.19 -2.59 2.27
CA LYS A 100 -23.26 -1.12 2.36
C LYS A 100 -23.33 -0.72 3.83
N LEU A 101 -22.46 0.20 4.24
CA LEU A 101 -22.23 0.56 5.65
C LEU A 101 -22.69 1.99 5.95
N TYR A 102 -23.85 2.38 5.41
CA TYR A 102 -24.37 3.75 5.60
C TYR A 102 -24.71 4.07 7.05
N TYR A 103 -24.93 3.06 7.89
CA TYR A 103 -25.16 3.25 9.33
C TYR A 103 -23.94 3.89 10.06
N LEU A 104 -22.76 3.91 9.44
CA LEU A 104 -21.59 4.59 10.00
C LEU A 104 -21.73 6.11 9.99
N ARG A 105 -22.71 6.65 9.27
CA ARG A 105 -23.00 8.09 9.26
C ARG A 105 -23.51 8.58 10.60
N ASP A 106 -24.35 7.77 11.25
CA ASP A 106 -24.99 8.10 12.51
C ASP A 106 -24.13 7.74 13.73
N ARG A 107 -23.13 6.88 13.53
CA ARG A 107 -22.28 6.40 14.61
C ARG A 107 -21.00 7.22 14.73
N LYS A 108 -20.68 7.60 15.99
CA LYS A 108 -19.46 8.35 16.34
C LYS A 108 -18.66 7.61 17.42
N GLY A 109 -17.36 7.86 17.49
CA GLY A 109 -16.47 7.35 18.52
C GLY A 109 -16.29 5.83 18.49
N LYS A 110 -16.42 5.17 19.64
CA LYS A 110 -16.19 3.73 19.80
C LYS A 110 -17.17 2.87 18.98
N SER A 111 -18.43 3.29 18.82
CA SER A 111 -19.46 2.56 18.06
C SER A 111 -19.23 2.55 16.55
N ALA A 112 -18.40 3.45 16.02
CA ALA A 112 -18.01 3.50 14.61
C ALA A 112 -16.82 2.62 14.27
N ARG A 113 -16.16 2.00 15.25
CA ARG A 113 -15.00 1.13 15.01
C ARG A 113 -15.46 -0.20 14.43
N ILE A 114 -14.79 -0.60 13.34
CA ILE A 114 -14.98 -1.89 12.68
C ILE A 114 -13.92 -2.86 13.20
N ALA A 115 -14.34 -4.05 13.62
CA ALA A 115 -13.42 -5.09 14.02
C ALA A 115 -12.54 -5.55 12.85
N GLU A 116 -11.27 -5.80 13.10
CA GLU A 116 -10.34 -6.26 12.08
C GLU A 116 -10.64 -7.72 11.70
N LYS A 117 -10.57 -8.03 10.41
CA LYS A 117 -10.69 -9.37 9.89
C LYS A 117 -9.36 -10.09 10.05
N ILE A 118 -9.24 -10.93 11.08
CA ILE A 118 -8.07 -11.78 11.28
C ILE A 118 -8.01 -12.76 10.11
N LYS A 119 -7.04 -12.60 9.22
CA LYS A 119 -6.69 -13.63 8.25
C LYS A 119 -6.07 -14.76 9.07
N LYS A 120 -6.77 -15.89 9.22
CA LYS A 120 -6.13 -17.11 9.69
C LYS A 120 -4.97 -17.36 8.73
N LYS A 121 -3.73 -17.25 9.22
CA LYS A 121 -2.59 -17.80 8.50
C LYS A 121 -2.93 -19.29 8.41
N ILE A 122 -3.24 -19.77 7.20
CA ILE A 122 -3.26 -21.21 6.93
C ILE A 122 -1.82 -21.58 7.23
N GLY A 123 -1.61 -22.29 8.35
CA GLY A 123 -0.31 -22.80 8.71
C GLY A 123 0.10 -23.76 7.61
N VAL A 124 0.86 -23.28 6.67
CA VAL A 124 1.77 -24.13 5.95
C VAL A 124 2.84 -24.41 7.00
N ASP A 125 2.73 -25.59 7.65
CA ASP A 125 3.82 -26.17 8.41
C ASP A 125 4.96 -26.41 7.43
N VAL A 126 5.72 -25.36 7.16
CA VAL A 126 7.06 -25.51 6.60
C VAL A 126 7.89 -25.98 7.78
N SER A 127 7.88 -27.29 8.01
CA SER A 127 8.90 -27.97 8.77
C SER A 127 10.21 -27.88 7.97
N VAL A 128 10.76 -26.69 7.89
CA VAL A 128 12.13 -26.48 7.46
C VAL A 128 12.99 -27.00 8.60
N LYS A 129 13.62 -28.17 8.39
CA LYS A 129 14.62 -28.72 9.30
C LYS A 129 15.62 -27.62 9.65
N PRO A 130 16.00 -27.48 10.94
CA PRO A 130 16.86 -26.37 11.39
C PRO A 130 18.34 -26.49 10.94
N GLU A 131 18.67 -27.42 10.03
CA GLU A 131 20.05 -27.64 9.57
C GLU A 131 20.50 -26.72 8.41
N GLU A 132 19.56 -26.23 7.59
CA GLU A 132 19.96 -25.37 6.44
C GLU A 132 20.12 -23.89 6.79
N THR A 133 19.56 -23.43 7.90
CA THR A 133 19.70 -22.02 8.31
C THR A 133 21.04 -21.70 8.97
N LYS A 134 21.77 -22.70 9.49
CA LYS A 134 23.12 -22.46 10.05
C LYS A 134 24.17 -22.22 8.99
N ALA A 135 24.07 -22.89 7.84
CA ALA A 135 25.03 -22.70 6.75
C ALA A 135 24.91 -21.31 6.07
N ILE A 136 23.70 -20.76 6.00
CA ILE A 136 23.47 -19.43 5.38
C ILE A 136 23.93 -18.29 6.33
N VAL A 137 23.77 -18.47 7.65
CA VAL A 137 24.21 -17.47 8.63
C VAL A 137 25.72 -17.42 8.75
N GLU A 138 26.44 -18.56 8.59
CA GLU A 138 27.91 -18.55 8.62
C GLU A 138 28.52 -17.91 7.37
N THR A 139 27.93 -18.11 6.18
CA THR A 139 28.40 -17.48 4.94
C THR A 139 28.19 -15.95 4.92
N VAL A 140 27.08 -15.48 5.46
CA VAL A 140 26.80 -14.01 5.56
C VAL A 140 27.71 -13.34 6.60
N ASN A 141 28.06 -14.01 7.70
CA ASN A 141 28.96 -13.45 8.71
C ASN A 141 30.42 -13.39 8.27
N VAL A 142 30.84 -14.25 7.33
CA VAL A 142 32.21 -14.21 6.78
C VAL A 142 32.37 -13.06 5.77
N GLU A 143 31.33 -12.74 4.98
CA GLU A 143 31.40 -11.63 4.03
C GLU A 143 31.33 -10.25 4.70
N VAL A 144 30.52 -10.09 5.77
CA VAL A 144 30.42 -8.82 6.51
C VAL A 144 31.70 -8.55 7.33
N GLY A 145 32.40 -9.59 7.76
CA GLY A 145 33.68 -9.46 8.51
C GLY A 145 34.86 -9.01 7.64
N SER A 146 34.86 -9.29 6.33
CA SER A 146 35.94 -8.90 5.42
C SER A 146 35.86 -7.43 4.97
N ASP A 147 34.64 -6.87 4.86
CA ASP A 147 34.46 -5.49 4.43
C ASP A 147 34.75 -4.47 5.54
N ASN A 148 34.54 -4.85 6.81
CA ASN A 148 34.89 -3.96 7.93
C ASN A 148 36.41 -3.84 8.14
N LYS A 149 37.17 -4.91 7.96
CA LYS A 149 38.65 -4.84 8.05
C LYS A 149 39.27 -4.01 6.92
N LYS A 150 38.67 -4.01 5.73
CA LYS A 150 39.12 -3.15 4.62
C LYS A 150 38.83 -1.66 4.85
N LYS A 151 37.71 -1.32 5.52
CA LYS A 151 37.36 0.07 5.81
C LYS A 151 38.24 0.67 6.92
N GLU A 152 38.60 -0.10 7.94
CA GLU A 152 39.52 0.37 8.99
C GLU A 152 40.93 0.57 8.45
N ALA A 153 41.47 -0.32 7.64
CA ALA A 153 42.79 -0.18 7.03
C ALA A 153 42.90 1.02 6.06
N LEU A 154 41.79 1.40 5.39
CA LEU A 154 41.74 2.60 4.55
C LEU A 154 41.69 3.91 5.36
N SER A 155 41.02 3.89 6.51
CA SER A 155 40.93 5.07 7.39
C SER A 155 42.25 5.39 8.12
N GLU A 156 43.06 4.38 8.42
CA GLU A 156 44.38 4.59 8.99
C GLU A 156 45.39 5.15 7.97
N LYS A 157 45.37 4.67 6.71
CA LYS A 157 46.22 5.23 5.67
C LYS A 157 45.95 6.70 5.35
N VAL A 158 44.68 7.12 5.38
CA VAL A 158 44.29 8.52 5.13
C VAL A 158 44.68 9.44 6.30
N LYS A 159 44.76 8.93 7.56
CA LYS A 159 45.24 9.69 8.70
C LYS A 159 46.77 9.88 8.71
N VAL A 160 47.51 8.90 8.24
CA VAL A 160 48.98 8.99 8.16
C VAL A 160 49.42 9.93 7.02
N GLU A 161 48.72 9.97 5.88
CA GLU A 161 49.04 10.91 4.79
C GLU A 161 48.71 12.38 5.13
N LYS A 162 47.70 12.62 5.98
CA LYS A 162 47.38 13.99 6.42
C LYS A 162 48.36 14.54 7.43
N SER A 163 48.97 13.70 8.27
CA SER A 163 49.98 14.12 9.26
C SER A 163 51.37 14.39 8.66
N THR A 164 51.68 13.85 7.47
CA THR A 164 52.95 14.11 6.76
C THR A 164 52.92 15.36 5.87
N ASN A 165 51.74 15.90 5.56
CA ASN A 165 51.60 17.14 4.75
C ASN A 165 51.54 18.44 5.59
N GLU A 166 51.43 18.36 6.92
CA GLU A 166 51.48 19.56 7.82
C GLU A 166 52.86 19.91 8.36
N ILE A 167 53.93 19.17 7.97
CA ILE A 167 55.32 19.42 8.44
C ILE A 167 56.24 19.79 7.26
N LYS A 168 55.72 20.43 6.22
CA LYS A 168 56.57 21.00 5.16
C LYS A 168 56.21 22.45 4.86
#